data_81ff5c661b90a3d6503d1037706be563
#
_entry.id   81ff5c661b90a3d6503d1037706be563
#
_cell.length_a   1.000
_cell.length_b   1.000
_cell.length_c   1.000
_cell.angle_alpha   90.00
_cell.angle_beta   90.00
_cell.angle_gamma   90.00
#
_symmetry.space_group_name_H-M   'P 1'
#
loop_
_entity.id
_entity.type
_entity.pdbx_description
1 polymer ?
#
loop_
_entity_poly.entity_id
_entity_poly.type
_entity_poly.pdbx_seq_one_letter_code
_entity_poly.pdbx_strand_id
1 'polypeptide(L)'
;MIHNISILGSTGSIGRQALEVARNLNLNVVALSANSSIELLEEQIREFSPRLVAVSDKKAADELRVNIKDLNTKVLAGNEGICEVAACDEAELVLNSIMGIAGLEPTLSAIKAKKNVALANKETLVAGGEIVTNLAKKFGVKIIPVDSEHSAIFQCLQGCNDKKQLKRLILTASGGPFFGRSLDELKNVSLEQTLSHPNWNMGAKITVDSATMMNKGLEIIEAAWLFDMDIDNISVVIHKESVIHSLIEYVDNSVIAQLGVPDMKIPIQYAITYPKRVKSC
;
A
#
# COMPACT_ATOMS: atom_id res chain seq x y z
N MET A 1 3.09 17.26 -10.92
CA MET A 1 3.15 16.68 -9.56
C MET A 1 1.75 16.85 -9.01
N ILE A 2 1.20 15.87 -8.34
CA ILE A 2 -0.10 16.03 -7.67
C ILE A 2 0.02 17.07 -6.56
N HIS A 3 -1.08 17.72 -6.24
CA HIS A 3 -1.18 18.68 -5.14
C HIS A 3 -2.09 18.17 -4.03
N ASN A 4 -3.14 17.44 -4.40
CA ASN A 4 -4.19 17.01 -3.49
C ASN A 4 -4.22 15.48 -3.36
N ILE A 5 -4.19 14.96 -2.13
CA ILE A 5 -4.21 13.53 -1.84
C ILE A 5 -5.31 13.16 -0.84
N SER A 6 -5.96 12.04 -1.06
CA SER A 6 -6.80 11.35 -0.07
C SER A 6 -6.03 10.14 0.47
N ILE A 7 -6.03 9.95 1.80
CA ILE A 7 -5.32 8.84 2.45
C ILE A 7 -6.31 7.99 3.25
N LEU A 8 -6.50 6.76 2.80
CA LEU A 8 -7.35 5.78 3.46
C LEU A 8 -6.54 4.96 4.45
N GLY A 9 -7.00 4.85 5.69
CA GLY A 9 -6.28 4.18 6.77
C GLY A 9 -5.12 5.02 7.32
N SER A 10 -5.31 6.33 7.45
CA SER A 10 -4.27 7.31 7.83
C SER A 10 -3.63 7.07 9.20
N THR A 11 -4.33 6.42 10.12
CA THR A 11 -3.83 6.10 11.46
C THR A 11 -2.98 4.82 11.52
N GLY A 12 -2.96 4.03 10.45
CA GLY A 12 -2.13 2.84 10.31
C GLY A 12 -0.65 3.15 10.04
N SER A 13 0.21 2.12 10.05
CA SER A 13 1.65 2.28 9.83
C SER A 13 1.98 2.96 8.50
N ILE A 14 1.38 2.51 7.40
CA ILE A 14 1.59 3.09 6.06
C ILE A 14 0.95 4.47 5.96
N GLY A 15 -0.27 4.65 6.51
CA GLY A 15 -0.97 5.92 6.49
C GLY A 15 -0.19 7.04 7.20
N ARG A 16 0.40 6.76 8.35
CA ARG A 16 1.26 7.71 9.08
C ARG A 16 2.49 8.10 8.27
N GLN A 17 3.17 7.12 7.66
CA GLN A 17 4.32 7.40 6.79
C GLN A 17 3.90 8.18 5.54
N ALA A 18 2.71 7.92 4.99
CA ALA A 18 2.16 8.70 3.88
C ALA A 18 1.90 10.16 4.26
N LEU A 19 1.44 10.43 5.50
CA LEU A 19 1.30 11.79 6.01
C LEU A 19 2.65 12.49 6.21
N GLU A 20 3.68 11.78 6.68
CA GLU A 20 5.05 12.33 6.73
C GLU A 20 5.53 12.72 5.33
N VAL A 21 5.34 11.86 4.34
CA VAL A 21 5.69 12.17 2.94
C VAL A 21 4.87 13.35 2.42
N ALA A 22 3.57 13.40 2.70
CA ALA A 22 2.70 14.50 2.29
C ALA A 22 3.17 15.85 2.88
N ARG A 23 3.56 15.86 4.17
CA ARG A 23 4.13 17.04 4.86
C ARG A 23 5.40 17.52 4.18
N ASN A 24 6.34 16.62 3.91
CA ASN A 24 7.64 16.95 3.31
C ASN A 24 7.52 17.44 1.85
N LEU A 25 6.49 16.98 1.14
CA LEU A 25 6.19 17.40 -0.22
C LEU A 25 5.24 18.60 -0.30
N ASN A 26 4.79 19.14 0.85
CA ASN A 26 3.80 20.22 0.94
C ASN A 26 2.51 19.90 0.16
N LEU A 27 2.01 18.67 0.28
CA LEU A 27 0.75 18.26 -0.35
C LEU A 27 -0.45 18.65 0.51
N ASN A 28 -1.55 18.99 -0.13
CA ASN A 28 -2.84 19.15 0.53
C ASN A 28 -3.44 17.76 0.78
N VAL A 29 -3.60 17.40 2.04
CA VAL A 29 -4.34 16.20 2.45
C VAL A 29 -5.80 16.60 2.54
N VAL A 30 -6.58 16.29 1.48
CA VAL A 30 -7.97 16.77 1.35
C VAL A 30 -8.97 15.86 2.04
N ALA A 31 -8.63 14.57 2.21
CA ALA A 31 -9.50 13.63 2.89
C ALA A 31 -8.71 12.51 3.59
N LEU A 32 -9.22 12.05 4.75
CA LEU A 32 -8.62 11.00 5.57
C LEU A 32 -9.66 9.95 5.96
N SER A 33 -9.22 8.71 6.20
CA SER A 33 -10.07 7.74 6.88
C SER A 33 -9.31 6.93 7.93
N ALA A 34 -10.04 6.50 8.96
CA ALA A 34 -9.56 5.60 9.99
C ALA A 34 -10.61 4.55 10.35
N ASN A 35 -10.22 3.51 11.09
CA ASN A 35 -11.18 2.54 11.61
C ASN A 35 -11.87 3.06 12.88
N SER A 36 -11.10 3.19 13.99
CA SER A 36 -11.62 3.61 15.32
C SER A 36 -10.64 4.47 16.12
N SER A 37 -9.42 4.68 15.63
CA SER A 37 -8.39 5.47 16.33
C SER A 37 -8.64 6.97 16.13
N ILE A 38 -9.62 7.51 16.86
CA ILE A 38 -10.07 8.88 16.68
C ILE A 38 -9.13 9.92 17.29
N GLU A 39 -8.41 9.60 18.37
CA GLU A 39 -7.45 10.52 18.98
C GLU A 39 -6.35 10.89 17.97
N LEU A 40 -5.75 9.87 17.34
CA LEU A 40 -4.72 10.09 16.32
C LEU A 40 -5.31 10.74 15.05
N LEU A 41 -6.55 10.39 14.69
CA LEU A 41 -7.22 11.01 13.55
C LEU A 41 -7.51 12.49 13.83
N GLU A 42 -7.90 12.87 15.06
CA GLU A 42 -8.08 14.26 15.46
C GLU A 42 -6.78 15.06 15.35
N GLU A 43 -5.65 14.52 15.83
CA GLU A 43 -4.34 15.16 15.65
C GLU A 43 -4.04 15.41 14.17
N GLN A 44 -4.29 14.41 13.32
CA GLN A 44 -4.11 14.54 11.87
C GLN A 44 -5.05 15.57 11.25
N ILE A 45 -6.30 15.65 11.69
CA ILE A 45 -7.26 16.66 11.24
C ILE A 45 -6.80 18.07 11.63
N ARG A 46 -6.33 18.27 12.86
CA ARG A 46 -5.83 19.56 13.31
C ARG A 46 -4.58 20.01 12.58
N GLU A 47 -3.72 19.06 12.18
CA GLU A 47 -2.49 19.35 11.43
C GLU A 47 -2.76 19.66 9.96
N PHE A 48 -3.51 18.78 9.27
CA PHE A 48 -3.66 18.83 7.81
C PHE A 48 -4.93 19.56 7.35
N SER A 49 -5.86 19.82 8.26
CA SER A 49 -7.13 20.49 7.97
C SER A 49 -7.90 19.88 6.78
N PRO A 50 -8.08 18.55 6.70
CA PRO A 50 -8.80 17.92 5.61
C PRO A 50 -10.25 18.40 5.61
N ARG A 51 -10.81 18.53 4.41
CA ARG A 51 -12.22 18.90 4.26
C ARG A 51 -13.17 17.77 4.67
N LEU A 52 -12.75 16.51 4.43
CA LEU A 52 -13.58 15.33 4.60
C LEU A 52 -12.82 14.24 5.36
N VAL A 53 -13.46 13.63 6.34
CA VAL A 53 -12.93 12.45 7.01
C VAL A 53 -14.01 11.38 7.17
N ALA A 54 -13.61 10.10 7.23
CA ALA A 54 -14.51 9.00 7.54
C ALA A 54 -13.93 8.09 8.61
N VAL A 55 -14.79 7.63 9.51
CA VAL A 55 -14.46 6.66 10.54
C VAL A 55 -15.34 5.43 10.32
N SER A 56 -14.74 4.24 10.24
CA SER A 56 -15.46 2.99 10.00
C SER A 56 -16.43 2.67 11.13
N ASP A 57 -15.98 2.83 12.38
CA ASP A 57 -16.82 2.68 13.57
C ASP A 57 -17.75 3.89 13.72
N LYS A 58 -19.07 3.63 13.75
CA LYS A 58 -20.09 4.69 13.81
C LYS A 58 -20.07 5.46 15.14
N LYS A 59 -19.80 4.76 16.26
CA LYS A 59 -19.74 5.39 17.58
C LYS A 59 -18.53 6.31 17.68
N ALA A 60 -17.37 5.82 17.22
CA ALA A 60 -16.16 6.63 17.14
C ALA A 60 -16.33 7.85 16.21
N ALA A 61 -17.09 7.71 15.12
CA ALA A 61 -17.41 8.85 14.26
C ALA A 61 -18.25 9.91 14.97
N ASP A 62 -19.23 9.50 15.78
CA ASP A 62 -20.06 10.43 16.55
C ASP A 62 -19.24 11.14 17.62
N GLU A 63 -18.34 10.45 18.31
CA GLU A 63 -17.41 11.02 19.26
C GLU A 63 -16.46 12.03 18.59
N LEU A 64 -15.88 11.67 17.45
CA LEU A 64 -15.00 12.56 16.69
C LEU A 64 -15.71 13.86 16.29
N ARG A 65 -16.99 13.81 15.88
CA ARG A 65 -17.79 15.01 15.56
C ARG A 65 -17.88 15.99 16.73
N VAL A 66 -17.96 15.46 17.96
CA VAL A 66 -17.98 16.28 19.17
C VAL A 66 -16.61 16.90 19.42
N ASN A 67 -15.55 16.12 19.26
CA ASN A 67 -14.18 16.55 19.53
C ASN A 67 -13.70 17.66 18.59
N ILE A 68 -14.11 17.63 17.32
CA ILE A 68 -13.67 18.59 16.29
C ILE A 68 -14.75 19.59 15.89
N LYS A 69 -15.75 19.85 16.76
CA LYS A 69 -16.83 20.83 16.49
C LYS A 69 -16.34 22.26 16.22
N ASP A 70 -15.10 22.54 16.60
CA ASP A 70 -14.39 23.81 16.38
C ASP A 70 -13.73 23.88 14.98
N LEU A 71 -13.71 22.77 14.22
CA LEU A 71 -13.10 22.67 12.91
C LEU A 71 -14.13 22.55 11.79
N ASN A 72 -13.74 22.96 10.59
CA ASN A 72 -14.62 22.91 9.41
C ASN A 72 -14.39 21.62 8.59
N THR A 73 -14.31 20.47 9.27
CA THR A 73 -14.10 19.14 8.66
C THR A 73 -15.40 18.34 8.73
N LYS A 74 -15.88 17.85 7.58
CA LYS A 74 -17.05 16.96 7.52
C LYS A 74 -16.66 15.56 7.96
N VAL A 75 -17.35 14.97 8.95
CA VAL A 75 -17.13 13.61 9.44
C VAL A 75 -18.22 12.67 8.93
N LEU A 76 -17.83 11.66 8.19
CA LEU A 76 -18.66 10.56 7.72
C LEU A 76 -18.44 9.30 8.60
N ALA A 77 -19.36 8.34 8.49
CA ALA A 77 -19.28 7.11 9.27
C ALA A 77 -19.53 5.88 8.38
N GLY A 78 -18.92 4.76 8.76
CA GLY A 78 -19.12 3.47 8.11
C GLY A 78 -18.41 3.35 6.75
N ASN A 79 -18.62 2.21 6.10
CA ASN A 79 -17.97 1.90 4.83
C ASN A 79 -18.38 2.85 3.69
N GLU A 80 -19.62 3.29 3.67
CA GLU A 80 -20.13 4.29 2.70
C GLU A 80 -19.33 5.60 2.82
N GLY A 81 -19.10 6.06 4.06
CA GLY A 81 -18.28 7.25 4.30
C GLY A 81 -16.83 7.09 3.82
N ILE A 82 -16.23 5.90 4.02
CA ILE A 82 -14.88 5.61 3.51
C ILE A 82 -14.87 5.62 1.98
N CYS A 83 -15.90 5.09 1.33
CA CYS A 83 -16.05 5.16 -0.12
C CYS A 83 -16.21 6.60 -0.64
N GLU A 84 -16.90 7.50 0.10
CA GLU A 84 -16.96 8.92 -0.24
C GLU A 84 -15.59 9.60 -0.12
N VAL A 85 -14.81 9.28 0.93
CA VAL A 85 -13.42 9.75 1.08
C VAL A 85 -12.54 9.27 -0.07
N ALA A 86 -12.71 8.02 -0.50
CA ALA A 86 -11.99 7.47 -1.65
C ALA A 86 -12.40 8.14 -2.98
N ALA A 87 -13.63 8.61 -3.10
CA ALA A 87 -14.15 9.28 -4.28
C ALA A 87 -14.07 10.81 -4.20
N CYS A 88 -13.41 11.37 -3.19
CA CYS A 88 -13.33 12.83 -2.96
C CYS A 88 -12.93 13.58 -4.24
N ASP A 89 -13.77 14.53 -4.67
CA ASP A 89 -13.60 15.22 -5.96
C ASP A 89 -12.28 16.00 -6.03
N GLU A 90 -11.84 16.56 -4.92
CA GLU A 90 -10.63 17.38 -4.84
C GLU A 90 -9.34 16.54 -4.90
N ALA A 91 -9.41 15.24 -4.58
CA ALA A 91 -8.24 14.37 -4.61
C ALA A 91 -7.81 14.05 -6.05
N GLU A 92 -6.53 14.17 -6.33
CA GLU A 92 -5.90 13.74 -7.60
C GLU A 92 -5.38 12.31 -7.51
N LEU A 93 -5.03 11.88 -6.30
CA LEU A 93 -4.54 10.54 -5.98
C LEU A 93 -5.19 10.05 -4.69
N VAL A 94 -5.54 8.78 -4.64
CA VAL A 94 -5.99 8.10 -3.42
C VAL A 94 -4.93 7.10 -3.00
N LEU A 95 -4.37 7.25 -1.80
CA LEU A 95 -3.51 6.24 -1.20
C LEU A 95 -4.38 5.32 -0.33
N ASN A 96 -4.45 4.04 -0.70
CA ASN A 96 -5.21 3.06 0.07
C ASN A 96 -4.27 2.17 0.90
N SER A 97 -4.30 2.35 2.22
CA SER A 97 -3.58 1.56 3.22
C SER A 97 -4.50 0.85 4.23
N ILE A 98 -5.79 0.68 3.89
CA ILE A 98 -6.72 -0.10 4.70
C ILE A 98 -6.31 -1.57 4.65
N MET A 99 -6.29 -2.24 5.80
CA MET A 99 -5.93 -3.66 5.88
C MET A 99 -7.06 -4.59 5.43
N GLY A 100 -6.68 -5.69 4.79
CA GLY A 100 -7.59 -6.77 4.43
C GLY A 100 -8.57 -6.38 3.32
N ILE A 101 -9.62 -7.18 3.15
CA ILE A 101 -10.61 -7.01 2.08
C ILE A 101 -11.43 -5.72 2.18
N ALA A 102 -11.44 -5.07 3.36
CA ALA A 102 -12.14 -3.80 3.56
C ALA A 102 -11.63 -2.66 2.65
N GLY A 103 -10.41 -2.78 2.12
CA GLY A 103 -9.86 -1.83 1.14
C GLY A 103 -10.41 -1.97 -0.28
N LEU A 104 -11.10 -3.07 -0.61
CA LEU A 104 -11.56 -3.34 -1.97
C LEU A 104 -12.63 -2.35 -2.44
N GLU A 105 -13.74 -2.19 -1.72
CA GLU A 105 -14.81 -1.27 -2.10
C GLU A 105 -14.36 0.18 -2.23
N PRO A 106 -13.58 0.74 -1.26
CA PRO A 106 -13.01 2.08 -1.43
C PRO A 106 -12.11 2.21 -2.67
N THR A 107 -11.32 1.17 -3.00
CA THR A 107 -10.52 1.17 -4.25
C THR A 107 -11.42 1.25 -5.48
N LEU A 108 -12.49 0.45 -5.53
CA LEU A 108 -13.44 0.49 -6.64
C LEU A 108 -14.15 1.85 -6.75
N SER A 109 -14.45 2.48 -5.60
CA SER A 109 -15.05 3.82 -5.54
C SER A 109 -14.09 4.89 -6.07
N ALA A 110 -12.82 4.85 -5.69
CA ALA A 110 -11.78 5.74 -6.22
C ALA A 110 -11.65 5.60 -7.75
N ILE A 111 -11.59 4.36 -8.26
CA ILE A 111 -11.48 4.10 -9.70
C ILE A 111 -12.70 4.62 -10.47
N LYS A 112 -13.93 4.37 -9.97
CA LYS A 112 -15.17 4.89 -10.57
C LYS A 112 -15.21 6.42 -10.61
N ALA A 113 -14.63 7.07 -9.59
CA ALA A 113 -14.44 8.52 -9.53
C ALA A 113 -13.22 9.00 -10.35
N LYS A 114 -12.60 8.12 -11.16
CA LYS A 114 -11.44 8.39 -12.03
C LYS A 114 -10.21 8.91 -11.29
N LYS A 115 -10.01 8.46 -10.04
CA LYS A 115 -8.82 8.79 -9.26
C LYS A 115 -7.75 7.72 -9.48
N ASN A 116 -6.50 8.14 -9.66
CA ASN A 116 -5.38 7.21 -9.60
C ASN A 116 -5.25 6.67 -8.17
N VAL A 117 -4.80 5.43 -8.04
CA VAL A 117 -4.70 4.77 -6.74
C VAL A 117 -3.25 4.37 -6.46
N ALA A 118 -2.68 4.90 -5.38
CA ALA A 118 -1.47 4.37 -4.76
C ALA A 118 -1.89 3.24 -3.82
N LEU A 119 -1.67 1.99 -4.23
CA LEU A 119 -2.22 0.82 -3.56
C LEU A 119 -1.17 0.18 -2.65
N ALA A 120 -1.40 0.26 -1.33
CA ALA A 120 -0.63 -0.45 -0.31
C ALA A 120 -1.34 -1.71 0.20
N ASN A 121 -2.64 -1.83 -0.09
CA ASN A 121 -3.48 -2.96 0.31
C ASN A 121 -3.42 -4.07 -0.73
N LYS A 122 -2.59 -5.08 -0.51
CA LYS A 122 -2.42 -6.22 -1.43
C LYS A 122 -3.68 -7.10 -1.53
N GLU A 123 -4.43 -7.20 -0.44
CA GLU A 123 -5.65 -8.01 -0.38
C GLU A 123 -6.72 -7.54 -1.38
N THR A 124 -6.70 -6.29 -1.75
CA THR A 124 -7.56 -5.72 -2.80
C THR A 124 -7.36 -6.44 -4.15
N LEU A 125 -6.11 -6.68 -4.56
CA LEU A 125 -5.82 -7.40 -5.81
C LEU A 125 -5.90 -8.92 -5.64
N VAL A 126 -5.58 -9.44 -4.45
CA VAL A 126 -5.73 -10.88 -4.16
C VAL A 126 -7.19 -11.31 -4.25
N ALA A 127 -8.11 -10.53 -3.67
CA ALA A 127 -9.54 -10.87 -3.62
C ALA A 127 -10.33 -10.40 -4.85
N GLY A 128 -9.92 -9.28 -5.46
CA GLY A 128 -10.69 -8.62 -6.52
C GLY A 128 -9.85 -8.20 -7.74
N GLY A 129 -8.70 -8.83 -7.98
CA GLY A 129 -7.75 -8.42 -9.00
C GLY A 129 -8.36 -8.24 -10.39
N GLU A 130 -9.16 -9.20 -10.85
CA GLU A 130 -9.85 -9.11 -12.14
C GLU A 130 -10.79 -7.89 -12.20
N ILE A 131 -11.60 -7.69 -11.16
CA ILE A 131 -12.55 -6.59 -11.11
C ILE A 131 -11.81 -5.24 -11.08
N VAL A 132 -10.79 -5.14 -10.23
CA VAL A 132 -10.01 -3.90 -10.05
C VAL A 132 -9.26 -3.53 -11.32
N THR A 133 -8.54 -4.47 -11.93
CA THR A 133 -7.72 -4.20 -13.13
C THR A 133 -8.58 -3.90 -14.36
N ASN A 134 -9.70 -4.62 -14.55
CA ASN A 134 -10.64 -4.36 -15.64
C ASN A 134 -11.30 -2.98 -15.46
N LEU A 135 -11.69 -2.64 -14.23
CA LEU A 135 -12.28 -1.34 -13.94
C LEU A 135 -11.29 -0.20 -14.15
N ALA A 136 -10.04 -0.37 -13.69
CA ALA A 136 -8.97 0.59 -13.89
C ALA A 136 -8.70 0.83 -15.40
N LYS A 137 -8.61 -0.24 -16.20
CA LYS A 137 -8.50 -0.14 -17.66
C LYS A 137 -9.69 0.62 -18.27
N LYS A 138 -10.92 0.29 -17.86
CA LYS A 138 -12.16 0.93 -18.36
C LYS A 138 -12.20 2.43 -18.09
N PHE A 139 -11.74 2.88 -16.91
CA PHE A 139 -11.78 4.30 -16.53
C PHE A 139 -10.48 5.05 -16.82
N GLY A 140 -9.43 4.39 -17.36
CA GLY A 140 -8.13 4.98 -17.64
C GLY A 140 -7.36 5.38 -16.37
N VAL A 141 -7.59 4.67 -15.27
CA VAL A 141 -6.98 4.91 -13.96
C VAL A 141 -5.73 4.07 -13.81
N LYS A 142 -4.71 4.63 -13.19
CA LYS A 142 -3.46 3.93 -12.85
C LYS A 142 -3.55 3.37 -11.42
N ILE A 143 -3.20 2.10 -11.28
CA ILE A 143 -2.90 1.49 -9.98
C ILE A 143 -1.38 1.50 -9.82
N ILE A 144 -0.88 2.23 -8.84
CA ILE A 144 0.55 2.42 -8.59
C ILE A 144 0.88 1.69 -7.29
N PRO A 145 1.80 0.71 -7.30
CA PRO A 145 2.09 -0.08 -6.11
C PRO A 145 2.86 0.70 -5.06
N VAL A 146 2.50 0.47 -3.81
CA VAL A 146 3.20 0.96 -2.61
C VAL A 146 3.92 -0.16 -1.89
N ASP A 147 3.46 -1.41 -2.03
CA ASP A 147 4.21 -2.57 -1.53
C ASP A 147 5.64 -2.55 -2.07
N SER A 148 6.64 -2.82 -1.21
CA SER A 148 8.06 -2.60 -1.55
C SER A 148 8.53 -3.41 -2.75
N GLU A 149 8.16 -4.68 -2.82
CA GLU A 149 8.53 -5.60 -3.90
C GLU A 149 7.85 -5.21 -5.22
N HIS A 150 6.57 -4.87 -5.16
CA HIS A 150 5.81 -4.44 -6.34
C HIS A 150 6.25 -3.06 -6.83
N SER A 151 6.53 -2.14 -5.92
CA SER A 151 7.14 -0.85 -6.27
C SER A 151 8.50 -1.04 -6.95
N ALA A 152 9.32 -1.98 -6.48
CA ALA A 152 10.60 -2.30 -7.08
C ALA A 152 10.44 -2.81 -8.52
N ILE A 153 9.54 -3.78 -8.75
CA ILE A 153 9.21 -4.28 -10.10
C ILE A 153 8.70 -3.15 -10.98
N PHE A 154 7.74 -2.35 -10.47
CA PHE A 154 7.20 -1.19 -11.19
C PHE A 154 8.30 -0.21 -11.62
N GLN A 155 9.29 0.03 -10.76
CA GLN A 155 10.44 0.88 -11.06
C GLN A 155 11.37 0.26 -12.11
N CYS A 156 11.62 -1.05 -12.04
CA CYS A 156 12.44 -1.77 -13.03
C CYS A 156 11.77 -1.78 -14.40
N LEU A 157 10.44 -1.77 -14.47
CA LEU A 157 9.67 -1.77 -15.72
C LEU A 157 9.62 -0.40 -16.42
N GLN A 158 10.16 0.69 -15.82
CA GLN A 158 10.11 2.04 -16.41
C GLN A 158 10.96 2.19 -17.68
N GLY A 159 11.41 1.29 -18.32
CA GLY A 159 12.09 1.32 -19.63
C GLY A 159 11.62 0.19 -20.54
N CYS A 160 10.71 -0.64 -20.02
CA CYS A 160 10.17 -1.77 -20.79
C CYS A 160 9.00 -1.29 -21.66
N ASN A 161 9.27 -1.11 -22.95
CA ASN A 161 8.27 -0.63 -23.92
C ASN A 161 7.38 -1.75 -24.47
N ASP A 162 7.83 -3.01 -24.37
CA ASP A 162 7.08 -4.19 -24.85
C ASP A 162 7.16 -5.32 -23.81
N LYS A 163 6.02 -5.70 -23.27
CA LYS A 163 5.91 -6.79 -22.28
C LYS A 163 6.43 -8.13 -22.80
N LYS A 164 6.47 -8.35 -24.12
CA LYS A 164 7.02 -9.57 -24.74
C LYS A 164 8.53 -9.73 -24.51
N GLN A 165 9.21 -8.64 -24.15
CA GLN A 165 10.63 -8.66 -23.79
C GLN A 165 10.86 -9.14 -22.36
N LEU A 166 9.81 -9.16 -21.53
CA LEU A 166 9.87 -9.59 -20.15
C LEU A 166 9.72 -11.11 -20.06
N LYS A 167 10.72 -11.77 -19.49
CA LYS A 167 10.75 -13.22 -19.31
C LYS A 167 10.08 -13.63 -18.01
N ARG A 168 10.44 -12.98 -16.89
CA ARG A 168 9.84 -13.24 -15.58
C ARG A 168 10.05 -12.10 -14.59
N LEU A 169 9.22 -12.13 -13.54
CA LEU A 169 9.39 -11.33 -12.33
C LEU A 169 10.08 -12.16 -11.24
N ILE A 170 10.92 -11.53 -10.45
CA ILE A 170 11.64 -12.17 -9.34
C ILE A 170 11.36 -11.36 -8.08
N LEU A 171 10.44 -11.86 -7.26
CA LEU A 171 10.14 -11.28 -5.95
C LEU A 171 11.21 -11.69 -4.95
N THR A 172 11.71 -10.75 -4.18
CA THR A 172 12.57 -11.06 -3.03
C THR A 172 11.72 -11.26 -1.77
N ALA A 173 12.22 -12.02 -0.82
CA ALA A 173 11.65 -12.21 0.49
C ALA A 173 12.73 -12.18 1.56
N SER A 174 12.47 -11.56 2.71
CA SER A 174 13.38 -11.61 3.85
C SER A 174 13.56 -13.03 4.44
N GLY A 175 12.57 -13.90 4.19
CA GLY A 175 12.47 -15.23 4.79
C GLY A 175 11.78 -15.23 6.17
N GLY A 176 11.52 -14.05 6.74
CA GLY A 176 10.85 -13.92 8.04
C GLY A 176 11.73 -14.34 9.24
N PRO A 177 11.20 -14.30 10.47
CA PRO A 177 11.95 -14.57 11.69
C PRO A 177 12.35 -16.04 11.86
N PHE A 178 11.75 -16.94 11.10
CA PHE A 178 11.95 -18.39 11.25
C PHE A 178 12.76 -19.02 10.12
N PHE A 179 13.35 -18.20 9.25
CA PHE A 179 14.16 -18.71 8.17
C PHE A 179 15.32 -19.60 8.67
N GLY A 180 15.43 -20.80 8.10
CA GLY A 180 16.46 -21.77 8.43
C GLY A 180 16.17 -22.64 9.66
N ARG A 181 15.01 -22.46 10.33
CA ARG A 181 14.59 -23.36 11.40
C ARG A 181 13.96 -24.64 10.86
N SER A 182 14.19 -25.74 11.55
CA SER A 182 13.55 -27.04 11.28
C SER A 182 12.09 -27.02 11.72
N LEU A 183 11.28 -27.97 11.21
CA LEU A 183 9.89 -28.12 11.62
C LEU A 183 9.75 -28.41 13.12
N ASP A 184 10.72 -29.12 13.73
CA ASP A 184 10.69 -29.41 15.17
C ASP A 184 10.92 -28.15 16.01
N GLU A 185 11.81 -27.27 15.58
CA GLU A 185 12.04 -25.98 16.24
C GLU A 185 10.84 -25.02 16.10
N LEU A 186 10.02 -25.20 15.06
CA LEU A 186 8.82 -24.38 14.86
C LEU A 186 7.64 -24.79 15.76
N LYS A 187 7.62 -26.01 16.31
CA LYS A 187 6.52 -26.49 17.14
C LYS A 187 6.27 -25.66 18.40
N ASN A 188 7.31 -25.02 18.93
CA ASN A 188 7.30 -24.32 20.22
C ASN A 188 7.59 -22.81 20.07
N VAL A 189 7.39 -22.22 18.89
CA VAL A 189 7.60 -20.78 18.69
C VAL A 189 6.52 -19.97 19.40
N SER A 190 6.92 -18.87 20.04
CA SER A 190 6.00 -17.97 20.73
C SER A 190 5.44 -16.90 19.79
N LEU A 191 4.34 -16.27 20.22
CA LEU A 191 3.79 -15.10 19.52
C LEU A 191 4.81 -13.96 19.46
N GLU A 192 5.56 -13.74 20.52
CA GLU A 192 6.61 -12.71 20.58
C GLU A 192 7.69 -12.95 19.53
N GLN A 193 8.17 -14.20 19.39
CA GLN A 193 9.12 -14.57 18.33
C GLN A 193 8.52 -14.38 16.93
N THR A 194 7.23 -14.68 16.76
CA THR A 194 6.52 -14.48 15.49
C THR A 194 6.42 -13.01 15.11
N LEU A 195 6.24 -12.13 16.10
CA LEU A 195 6.11 -10.67 15.89
C LEU A 195 7.46 -9.95 15.81
N SER A 196 8.58 -10.64 15.97
CA SER A 196 9.93 -10.06 15.92
C SER A 196 10.55 -10.24 14.53
N HIS A 197 10.25 -9.30 13.60
CA HIS A 197 10.85 -9.33 12.27
C HIS A 197 12.27 -8.74 12.29
N PRO A 198 13.28 -9.40 11.62
CA PRO A 198 14.69 -9.00 11.75
C PRO A 198 15.01 -7.64 11.11
N ASN A 199 14.36 -7.25 10.01
CA ASN A 199 14.74 -6.08 9.21
C ASN A 199 13.68 -4.98 9.15
N TRP A 200 12.39 -5.34 9.35
CA TRP A 200 11.28 -4.43 9.15
C TRP A 200 10.50 -4.19 10.45
N ASN A 201 10.18 -2.95 10.72
CA ASN A 201 9.22 -2.60 11.78
C ASN A 201 7.82 -2.44 11.16
N MET A 202 7.01 -3.48 11.31
CA MET A 202 5.72 -3.61 10.64
C MET A 202 4.57 -3.82 11.62
N GLY A 203 3.32 -3.66 11.13
CA GLY A 203 2.14 -4.04 11.89
C GLY A 203 2.05 -5.56 12.16
N ALA A 204 1.31 -5.96 13.19
CA ALA A 204 1.24 -7.35 13.63
C ALA A 204 0.77 -8.33 12.53
N LYS A 205 -0.26 -7.97 11.76
CA LYS A 205 -0.80 -8.84 10.69
C LYS A 205 0.26 -9.20 9.67
N ILE A 206 0.93 -8.22 9.07
CA ILE A 206 1.94 -8.48 8.02
C ILE A 206 3.19 -9.17 8.60
N THR A 207 3.51 -8.96 9.87
CA THR A 207 4.62 -9.66 10.53
C THR A 207 4.33 -11.15 10.68
N VAL A 208 3.10 -11.53 11.04
CA VAL A 208 2.66 -12.92 11.06
C VAL A 208 2.66 -13.52 9.65
N ASP A 209 2.17 -12.79 8.67
CA ASP A 209 2.19 -13.24 7.26
C ASP A 209 3.62 -13.47 6.77
N SER A 210 4.57 -12.61 7.16
CA SER A 210 5.99 -12.78 6.85
C SER A 210 6.57 -14.03 7.52
N ALA A 211 6.24 -14.26 8.78
CA ALA A 211 6.72 -15.42 9.55
C ALA A 211 6.27 -16.76 8.94
N THR A 212 5.13 -16.78 8.29
CA THR A 212 4.54 -17.96 7.64
C THR A 212 4.82 -18.03 6.14
N MET A 213 5.47 -17.03 5.55
CA MET A 213 5.61 -16.82 4.11
C MET A 213 4.27 -16.58 3.38
N MET A 214 3.15 -16.47 4.09
CA MET A 214 1.85 -16.12 3.50
C MET A 214 1.90 -14.76 2.81
N ASN A 215 2.64 -13.80 3.39
CA ASN A 215 2.85 -12.49 2.75
C ASN A 215 3.36 -12.64 1.31
N LYS A 216 4.34 -13.52 1.11
CA LYS A 216 4.90 -13.76 -0.22
C LYS A 216 3.92 -14.47 -1.16
N GLY A 217 3.09 -15.37 -0.64
CA GLY A 217 1.99 -15.96 -1.40
C GLY A 217 0.98 -14.92 -1.89
N LEU A 218 0.56 -13.99 -1.02
CA LEU A 218 -0.31 -12.88 -1.39
C LEU A 218 0.35 -11.96 -2.43
N GLU A 219 1.62 -11.68 -2.30
CA GLU A 219 2.39 -10.85 -3.22
C GLU A 219 2.55 -11.45 -4.61
N ILE A 220 2.68 -12.79 -4.73
CA ILE A 220 2.67 -13.47 -6.04
C ILE A 220 1.35 -13.22 -6.76
N ILE A 221 0.23 -13.37 -6.06
CA ILE A 221 -1.11 -13.14 -6.64
C ILE A 221 -1.29 -11.67 -7.03
N GLU A 222 -0.87 -10.75 -6.16
CA GLU A 222 -0.90 -9.31 -6.45
C GLU A 222 -0.06 -8.97 -7.69
N ALA A 223 1.16 -9.50 -7.80
CA ALA A 223 2.05 -9.27 -8.94
C ALA A 223 1.44 -9.78 -10.25
N ALA A 224 0.82 -10.95 -10.23
CA ALA A 224 0.16 -11.52 -11.40
C ALA A 224 -0.92 -10.57 -11.96
N TRP A 225 -1.77 -10.01 -11.09
CA TRP A 225 -2.80 -9.05 -11.50
C TRP A 225 -2.24 -7.68 -11.88
N LEU A 226 -1.33 -7.14 -11.08
CA LEU A 226 -0.83 -5.78 -11.26
C LEU A 226 0.00 -5.61 -12.53
N PHE A 227 0.83 -6.62 -12.83
CA PHE A 227 1.74 -6.59 -13.97
C PHE A 227 1.21 -7.37 -15.17
N ASP A 228 0.03 -8.04 -15.04
CA ASP A 228 -0.56 -8.86 -16.08
C ASP A 228 0.45 -9.94 -16.54
N MET A 229 0.98 -10.67 -15.56
CA MET A 229 2.01 -11.71 -15.72
C MET A 229 1.43 -13.07 -15.33
N ASP A 230 1.73 -14.10 -16.12
CA ASP A 230 1.40 -15.46 -15.75
C ASP A 230 2.14 -15.84 -14.46
N ILE A 231 1.43 -16.51 -13.54
CA ILE A 231 1.95 -16.90 -12.23
C ILE A 231 3.17 -17.82 -12.35
N ASP A 232 3.25 -18.63 -13.41
CA ASP A 232 4.39 -19.52 -13.69
C ASP A 232 5.67 -18.71 -14.05
N ASN A 233 5.52 -17.47 -14.43
CA ASN A 233 6.62 -16.54 -14.72
C ASN A 233 6.94 -15.63 -13.53
N ILE A 234 6.46 -15.93 -12.31
CA ILE A 234 6.79 -15.22 -11.09
C ILE A 234 7.57 -16.15 -10.16
N SER A 235 8.83 -15.84 -9.92
CA SER A 235 9.69 -16.60 -9.02
C SER A 235 9.98 -15.84 -7.72
N VAL A 236 10.36 -16.56 -6.68
CA VAL A 236 10.71 -16.00 -5.37
C VAL A 236 12.12 -16.40 -5.02
N VAL A 237 12.90 -15.45 -4.50
CA VAL A 237 14.23 -15.70 -3.92
C VAL A 237 14.29 -15.13 -2.51
N ILE A 238 14.90 -15.88 -1.59
CA ILE A 238 15.14 -15.38 -0.24
C ILE A 238 16.39 -14.50 -0.25
N HIS A 239 16.25 -13.26 0.19
CA HIS A 239 17.31 -12.28 0.34
C HIS A 239 17.20 -11.62 1.71
N LYS A 240 17.91 -12.15 2.67
CA LYS A 240 17.79 -11.78 4.10
C LYS A 240 18.14 -10.33 4.39
N GLU A 241 19.12 -9.79 3.67
CA GLU A 241 19.62 -8.44 3.87
C GLU A 241 18.61 -7.37 3.46
N SER A 242 17.61 -7.73 2.66
CA SER A 242 16.55 -6.82 2.18
C SER A 242 17.08 -5.54 1.53
N VAL A 243 18.24 -5.61 0.85
CA VAL A 243 18.84 -4.50 0.08
C VAL A 243 18.26 -4.47 -1.34
N ILE A 244 18.08 -5.66 -1.94
CA ILE A 244 17.39 -5.82 -3.22
C ILE A 244 15.92 -6.08 -2.91
N HIS A 245 15.04 -5.21 -3.42
CA HIS A 245 13.60 -5.31 -3.14
C HIS A 245 12.82 -6.15 -4.15
N SER A 246 13.26 -6.25 -5.40
CA SER A 246 12.83 -7.22 -6.42
C SER A 246 13.56 -6.97 -7.72
N LEU A 247 13.35 -7.86 -8.71
CA LEU A 247 14.05 -7.85 -9.99
C LEU A 247 13.08 -8.21 -11.12
N ILE A 248 13.48 -7.86 -12.34
CA ILE A 248 12.89 -8.39 -13.58
C ILE A 248 13.97 -9.03 -14.42
N GLU A 249 13.64 -10.09 -15.15
CA GLU A 249 14.50 -10.74 -16.13
C GLU A 249 13.89 -10.62 -17.52
N TYR A 250 14.70 -10.16 -18.47
CA TYR A 250 14.31 -10.06 -19.86
C TYR A 250 14.60 -11.36 -20.63
N VAL A 251 14.05 -11.50 -21.85
CA VAL A 251 14.22 -12.68 -22.71
C VAL A 251 15.67 -12.91 -23.16
N ASP A 252 16.49 -11.88 -23.14
CA ASP A 252 17.94 -11.95 -23.41
C ASP A 252 18.77 -12.34 -22.18
N ASN A 253 18.11 -12.69 -21.05
CA ASN A 253 18.66 -13.00 -19.74
C ASN A 253 19.30 -11.80 -19.01
N SER A 254 19.13 -10.57 -19.49
CA SER A 254 19.46 -9.38 -18.71
C SER A 254 18.54 -9.27 -17.48
N VAL A 255 19.10 -8.89 -16.33
CA VAL A 255 18.35 -8.73 -15.09
C VAL A 255 18.49 -7.28 -14.60
N ILE A 256 17.35 -6.64 -14.28
CA ILE A 256 17.33 -5.32 -13.66
C ILE A 256 16.75 -5.45 -12.26
N ALA A 257 17.42 -4.85 -11.29
CA ALA A 257 17.03 -4.87 -9.88
C ALA A 257 16.87 -3.45 -9.31
N GLN A 258 15.91 -3.28 -8.42
CA GLN A 258 15.80 -2.08 -7.60
C GLN A 258 16.39 -2.37 -6.21
N LEU A 259 17.29 -1.49 -5.78
CA LEU A 259 17.95 -1.56 -4.49
C LEU A 259 17.59 -0.33 -3.64
N GLY A 260 17.51 -0.53 -2.34
CA GLY A 260 17.23 0.56 -1.40
C GLY A 260 17.33 0.10 0.05
N VAL A 261 17.23 1.06 0.97
CA VAL A 261 17.07 0.76 2.39
C VAL A 261 15.63 0.29 2.67
N PRO A 262 15.38 -0.50 3.73
CA PRO A 262 14.04 -0.98 4.10
C PRO A 262 13.22 0.14 4.76
N ASP A 263 12.78 1.11 3.97
CA ASP A 263 11.96 2.25 4.37
C ASP A 263 10.77 2.42 3.44
N MET A 264 9.55 2.26 3.97
CA MET A 264 8.31 2.38 3.21
C MET A 264 8.03 3.80 2.70
N LYS A 265 8.68 4.82 3.23
CA LYS A 265 8.56 6.19 2.70
C LYS A 265 9.06 6.29 1.26
N ILE A 266 10.03 5.46 0.86
CA ILE A 266 10.55 5.45 -0.51
C ILE A 266 9.47 5.03 -1.52
N PRO A 267 8.83 3.85 -1.44
CA PRO A 267 7.78 3.47 -2.37
C PRO A 267 6.52 4.34 -2.25
N ILE A 268 6.16 4.80 -1.04
CA ILE A 268 5.08 5.74 -0.82
C ILE A 268 5.34 7.04 -1.60
N GLN A 269 6.51 7.66 -1.41
CA GLN A 269 6.89 8.89 -2.10
C GLN A 269 6.89 8.68 -3.62
N TYR A 270 7.47 7.57 -4.10
CA TYR A 270 7.51 7.31 -5.53
C TYR A 270 6.11 7.13 -6.12
N ALA A 271 5.20 6.41 -5.43
CA ALA A 271 3.82 6.27 -5.88
C ALA A 271 3.09 7.62 -5.98
N ILE A 272 3.35 8.53 -5.04
CA ILE A 272 2.78 9.88 -5.00
C ILE A 272 3.36 10.78 -6.10
N THR A 273 4.66 10.70 -6.36
CA THR A 273 5.35 11.62 -7.28
C THR A 273 5.48 11.10 -8.71
N TYR A 274 5.13 9.84 -8.94
CA TYR A 274 5.26 9.19 -10.25
C TYR A 274 4.70 10.07 -11.40
N PRO A 275 5.41 10.18 -12.52
CA PRO A 275 6.67 9.49 -12.89
C PRO A 275 7.96 10.19 -12.43
N LYS A 276 7.87 11.25 -11.65
CA LYS A 276 9.04 12.03 -11.22
C LYS A 276 9.69 11.41 -9.99
N ARG A 277 11.01 11.57 -9.89
CA ARG A 277 11.75 11.30 -8.66
C ARG A 277 12.10 12.63 -8.00
N VAL A 278 11.86 12.72 -6.71
CA VAL A 278 12.17 13.90 -5.90
C VAL A 278 13.06 13.50 -4.74
N LYS A 279 13.72 14.48 -4.13
CA LYS A 279 14.58 14.22 -2.96
C LYS A 279 13.77 13.53 -1.86
N SER A 280 14.33 12.47 -1.30
CA SER A 280 13.72 11.75 -0.18
C SER A 280 13.69 12.60 1.08
N CYS A 281 12.72 12.29 1.92
CA CYS A 281 12.56 12.87 3.26
C CYS A 281 13.74 12.46 4.16
#